data_9bdebd0402078fac46c117e68bbf94c1
#
_entry.id   9bdebd0402078fac46c117e68bbf94c1
#
_cell.length_a   1.000
_cell.length_b   1.000
_cell.length_c   1.000
_cell.angle_alpha   90.00
_cell.angle_beta   90.00
_cell.angle_gamma   90.00
#
_symmetry.space_group_name_H-M   'P 1'
#
loop_
_entity.id
_entity.type
_entity.pdbx_description
1 polymer ?
#
loop_
_entity_poly.entity_id
_entity_poly.type
_entity_poly.pdbx_seq_one_letter_code
_entity_poly.pdbx_strand_id
1 'polypeptide(L)'
;MAWFNFGKKEEKIETTTEVEKETSETSTCLGVFDFFALGKSDQLLILGRLKGNLKLGDRLQVCNPGESFESFGELTVEKLSNGKEDSNSLTDEPLAHIVVAASEVAGRLKKGSVLYTSKIDERQLLSSYTDALYTSFVEMQNGDMSNEDYLRASLEDSVEILRLFLWDCRENRQNGSEEEYQKNLAKIAHLEEVVRDKLLEADEVYVIYSQLTGEPYMFSKTYDRGDDGYLCTDPLIHLSTSRWYHHYKETFDSQPNTQVRRIENTEDKEAIKNFLGSAFYLNGALGIIMNSDDVCIKAQSLVEKPDFSNLPE
;
A
#
# COMPACT_ATOMS: atom_id res chain seq x y z
N MET A 1 24.63 -0.59 -7.94
CA MET A 1 24.65 -0.99 -6.51
C MET A 1 23.23 -1.28 -6.11
N ALA A 2 22.90 -2.55 -5.90
CA ALA A 2 21.55 -2.98 -5.54
C ALA A 2 21.36 -2.78 -4.03
N TRP A 3 20.53 -1.85 -3.61
CA TRP A 3 20.37 -1.46 -2.21
C TRP A 3 19.05 -1.91 -1.56
N PHE A 4 18.12 -2.46 -2.32
CA PHE A 4 16.91 -3.06 -1.76
C PHE A 4 16.59 -4.39 -2.44
N ASN A 5 17.47 -5.38 -2.24
CA ASN A 5 17.12 -6.77 -2.51
C ASN A 5 16.56 -7.37 -1.22
N PHE A 6 15.25 -7.31 -1.02
CA PHE A 6 14.54 -8.12 -0.03
C PHE A 6 14.50 -9.58 -0.48
N GLY A 7 15.68 -10.15 -0.74
CA GLY A 7 15.87 -11.50 -1.23
C GLY A 7 16.56 -12.36 -0.19
N LYS A 8 15.81 -13.29 0.39
CA LYS A 8 16.20 -14.62 0.88
C LYS A 8 17.65 -14.80 1.36
N LYS A 9 17.80 -14.81 2.67
CA LYS A 9 18.86 -15.62 3.32
C LYS A 9 18.25 -16.95 3.71
N GLU A 10 18.54 -17.98 2.92
CA GLU A 10 18.38 -19.36 3.34
C GLU A 10 19.54 -19.73 4.26
N GLU A 11 19.30 -19.77 5.55
CA GLU A 11 20.16 -20.50 6.48
C GLU A 11 19.58 -21.91 6.67
N LYS A 12 20.32 -22.89 6.13
CA LYS A 12 20.13 -24.30 6.47
C LYS A 12 20.55 -24.51 7.93
N ILE A 13 19.60 -24.78 8.78
CA ILE A 13 19.86 -25.40 10.08
C ILE A 13 19.16 -26.76 10.06
N GLU A 14 19.95 -27.82 9.88
CA GLU A 14 19.54 -29.18 10.21
C GLU A 14 19.58 -29.32 11.74
N THR A 15 18.44 -29.47 12.35
CA THR A 15 18.36 -30.03 13.69
C THR A 15 17.11 -30.90 13.80
N THR A 16 17.35 -32.18 13.81
CA THR A 16 16.38 -33.22 14.11
C THR A 16 15.93 -33.07 15.55
N THR A 17 14.69 -32.71 15.77
CA THR A 17 14.01 -32.95 17.06
C THR A 17 12.58 -33.30 16.74
N GLU A 18 12.16 -34.47 17.22
CA GLU A 18 10.77 -34.90 17.21
C GLU A 18 9.95 -33.84 17.93
N VAL A 19 9.10 -33.15 17.19
CA VAL A 19 8.13 -32.19 17.72
C VAL A 19 6.77 -32.85 17.66
N GLU A 20 6.20 -33.02 18.81
CA GLU A 20 4.80 -33.35 19.02
C GLU A 20 3.93 -32.56 18.02
N LYS A 21 3.01 -33.25 17.36
CA LYS A 21 1.99 -32.66 16.51
C LYS A 21 1.05 -31.80 17.39
N GLU A 22 1.48 -30.60 17.74
CA GLU A 22 0.53 -29.53 17.96
C GLU A 22 -0.18 -29.29 16.63
N THR A 23 -1.47 -29.54 16.62
CA THR A 23 -2.36 -29.07 15.53
C THR A 23 -2.23 -27.56 15.49
N SER A 24 -1.38 -27.05 14.60
CA SER A 24 -1.26 -25.62 14.36
C SER A 24 -2.65 -25.16 13.90
N GLU A 25 -3.35 -24.46 14.78
CA GLU A 25 -4.51 -23.68 14.37
C GLU A 25 -4.03 -22.75 13.26
N THR A 26 -4.34 -23.09 12.04
CA THR A 26 -3.98 -22.28 10.87
C THR A 26 -4.67 -20.92 11.04
N SER A 27 -3.88 -19.88 11.09
CA SER A 27 -4.39 -18.52 11.13
C SER A 27 -5.29 -18.28 9.92
N THR A 28 -6.49 -17.74 10.16
CA THR A 28 -7.48 -17.47 9.11
C THR A 28 -7.55 -15.98 8.89
N CYS A 29 -7.50 -15.55 7.62
CA CYS A 29 -7.71 -14.16 7.25
C CYS A 29 -8.49 -14.03 5.95
N LEU A 30 -9.26 -12.95 5.84
CA LEU A 30 -10.05 -12.59 4.66
C LEU A 30 -9.77 -11.14 4.31
N GLY A 31 -9.14 -10.92 3.16
CA GLY A 31 -8.96 -9.59 2.59
C GLY A 31 -10.22 -9.14 1.84
N VAL A 32 -10.77 -7.98 2.21
CA VAL A 32 -12.06 -7.47 1.71
C VAL A 32 -11.89 -6.80 0.34
N PHE A 33 -12.53 -7.34 -0.70
CA PHE A 33 -12.58 -6.74 -2.03
C PHE A 33 -13.67 -5.69 -2.15
N ASP A 34 -14.88 -6.07 -1.66
CA ASP A 34 -16.07 -5.25 -1.72
C ASP A 34 -17.07 -5.65 -0.64
N PHE A 35 -18.08 -4.82 -0.40
CA PHE A 35 -19.13 -5.09 0.57
C PHE A 35 -20.41 -4.32 0.24
N PHE A 36 -21.56 -4.93 0.57
CA PHE A 36 -22.88 -4.42 0.21
C PHE A 36 -23.88 -4.62 1.34
N ALA A 37 -24.71 -3.58 1.59
CA ALA A 37 -25.87 -3.75 2.46
C ALA A 37 -26.91 -4.68 1.82
N LEU A 38 -27.39 -5.67 2.57
CA LEU A 38 -28.39 -6.62 2.10
C LEU A 38 -29.82 -6.09 2.29
N GLY A 39 -30.28 -5.30 1.30
CA GLY A 39 -31.65 -4.83 1.22
C GLY A 39 -32.09 -4.03 2.44
N LYS A 40 -33.22 -4.46 3.09
CA LYS A 40 -33.75 -3.85 4.32
C LYS A 40 -33.30 -4.58 5.59
N SER A 41 -32.46 -5.59 5.48
CA SER A 41 -31.91 -6.33 6.62
C SER A 41 -30.75 -5.55 7.24
N ASP A 42 -30.62 -5.65 8.57
CA ASP A 42 -29.45 -5.13 9.27
C ASP A 42 -28.24 -6.07 9.07
N GLN A 43 -27.93 -6.39 7.81
CA GLN A 43 -26.86 -7.29 7.41
C GLN A 43 -26.01 -6.70 6.29
N LEU A 44 -24.73 -7.07 6.29
CA LEU A 44 -23.75 -6.71 5.29
C LEU A 44 -23.20 -7.98 4.64
N LEU A 45 -23.19 -8.03 3.32
CA LEU A 45 -22.45 -9.01 2.53
C LEU A 45 -21.05 -8.49 2.29
N ILE A 46 -20.04 -9.28 2.64
CA ILE A 46 -18.63 -8.99 2.40
C ILE A 46 -18.09 -9.99 1.39
N LEU A 47 -17.41 -9.49 0.38
CA LEU A 47 -16.70 -10.29 -0.63
C LEU A 47 -15.20 -10.19 -0.37
N GLY A 48 -14.50 -11.33 -0.35
CA GLY A 48 -13.07 -11.33 -0.08
C GLY A 48 -12.38 -12.63 -0.45
N ARG A 49 -11.04 -12.60 -0.40
CA ARG A 49 -10.19 -13.80 -0.52
C ARG A 49 -9.90 -14.35 0.86
N LEU A 50 -10.33 -15.59 1.07
CA LEU A 50 -10.09 -16.32 2.31
C LEU A 50 -8.80 -17.13 2.20
N LYS A 51 -7.94 -16.98 3.20
CA LYS A 51 -6.79 -17.85 3.48
C LYS A 51 -7.00 -18.51 4.84
N GLY A 52 -6.85 -19.83 4.91
CA GLY A 52 -7.16 -20.64 6.09
C GLY A 52 -8.59 -21.14 6.12
N ASN A 53 -9.09 -21.51 7.29
CA ASN A 53 -10.40 -22.14 7.47
C ASN A 53 -11.33 -21.22 8.27
N LEU A 54 -12.50 -20.94 7.72
CA LEU A 54 -13.55 -20.11 8.31
C LEU A 54 -14.84 -20.92 8.49
N LYS A 55 -15.48 -20.77 9.65
CA LYS A 55 -16.72 -21.48 9.99
C LYS A 55 -17.84 -20.51 10.33
N LEU A 56 -19.06 -20.98 10.14
CA LEU A 56 -20.25 -20.28 10.61
C LEU A 56 -20.16 -20.04 12.12
N GLY A 57 -20.41 -18.80 12.56
CA GLY A 57 -20.32 -18.38 13.95
C GLY A 57 -18.93 -17.95 14.41
N ASP A 58 -17.90 -18.07 13.57
CA ASP A 58 -16.57 -17.57 13.91
C ASP A 58 -16.60 -16.07 14.13
N ARG A 59 -15.77 -15.61 15.08
CA ARG A 59 -15.52 -14.20 15.37
C ARG A 59 -14.23 -13.77 14.75
N LEU A 60 -14.30 -12.72 13.96
CA LEU A 60 -13.16 -12.17 13.22
C LEU A 60 -12.85 -10.77 13.73
N GLN A 61 -11.62 -10.53 14.13
CA GLN A 61 -11.10 -9.19 14.35
C GLN A 61 -10.98 -8.47 13.01
N VAL A 62 -11.09 -7.15 13.04
CA VAL A 62 -11.06 -6.32 11.83
C VAL A 62 -10.01 -5.24 11.98
N CYS A 63 -9.13 -5.11 10.99
CA CYS A 63 -8.22 -3.96 10.88
C CYS A 63 -8.27 -3.36 9.48
N ASN A 64 -7.82 -2.11 9.38
CA ASN A 64 -7.55 -1.44 8.12
C ASN A 64 -6.03 -1.32 7.95
N PRO A 65 -5.36 -2.32 7.32
CA PRO A 65 -3.91 -2.31 7.22
C PRO A 65 -3.32 -1.05 6.57
N GLY A 66 -4.04 -0.31 5.73
CA GLY A 66 -3.68 1.03 5.24
C GLY A 66 -3.64 2.13 6.32
N GLU A 67 -4.22 1.91 7.51
CA GLU A 67 -4.22 2.86 8.63
C GLU A 67 -3.47 2.33 9.85
N SER A 68 -3.81 1.11 10.28
CA SER A 68 -3.22 0.44 11.44
C SER A 68 -3.40 -1.08 11.36
N PHE A 69 -2.46 -1.83 11.92
CA PHE A 69 -2.62 -3.28 12.13
C PHE A 69 -3.46 -3.60 13.38
N GLU A 70 -3.74 -2.60 14.21
CA GLU A 70 -4.58 -2.80 15.38
C GLU A 70 -6.04 -3.05 14.98
N SER A 71 -6.66 -4.02 15.67
CA SER A 71 -8.07 -4.27 15.48
C SER A 71 -8.91 -3.11 15.99
N PHE A 72 -9.87 -2.67 15.20
CA PHE A 72 -10.85 -1.68 15.63
C PHE A 72 -12.19 -2.29 16.02
N GLY A 73 -12.30 -3.62 16.03
CA GLY A 73 -13.49 -4.33 16.48
C GLY A 73 -13.57 -5.77 15.98
N GLU A 74 -14.71 -6.39 16.20
CA GLU A 74 -14.97 -7.78 15.90
C GLU A 74 -16.31 -7.95 15.16
N LEU A 75 -16.36 -8.85 14.19
CA LEU A 75 -17.55 -9.25 13.44
C LEU A 75 -17.78 -10.76 13.60
N THR A 76 -19.05 -11.15 13.70
CA THR A 76 -19.43 -12.57 13.75
C THR A 76 -20.00 -13.01 12.39
N VAL A 77 -19.54 -14.15 11.92
CA VAL A 77 -19.98 -14.73 10.65
C VAL A 77 -21.35 -15.37 10.79
N GLU A 78 -22.35 -14.79 10.14
CA GLU A 78 -23.73 -15.29 10.18
C GLU A 78 -24.08 -16.22 9.03
N LYS A 79 -23.44 -16.06 7.85
CA LYS A 79 -23.55 -16.95 6.71
C LYS A 79 -22.24 -17.03 5.94
N LEU A 80 -22.02 -18.16 5.29
CA LEU A 80 -20.87 -18.42 4.43
C LEU A 80 -21.33 -18.98 3.08
N SER A 81 -20.68 -18.56 2.01
CA SER A 81 -20.91 -19.11 0.67
C SER A 81 -19.64 -18.91 -0.19
N ASN A 82 -19.44 -19.75 -1.17
CA ASN A 82 -18.43 -19.59 -2.22
C ASN A 82 -19.01 -18.92 -3.49
N GLY A 83 -20.16 -18.28 -3.37
CA GLY A 83 -20.88 -17.67 -4.49
C GLY A 83 -21.75 -18.63 -5.30
N LYS A 84 -21.67 -19.94 -5.04
CA LYS A 84 -22.49 -20.98 -5.67
C LYS A 84 -23.43 -21.66 -4.66
N GLU A 85 -22.89 -21.98 -3.50
CA GLU A 85 -23.59 -22.75 -2.47
C GLU A 85 -23.30 -22.16 -1.08
N ASP A 86 -24.33 -22.18 -0.22
CA ASP A 86 -24.16 -21.87 1.20
C ASP A 86 -23.40 -23.00 1.87
N SER A 87 -22.52 -22.67 2.81
CA SER A 87 -21.66 -23.62 3.51
C SER A 87 -21.58 -23.32 5.00
N ASN A 88 -21.31 -24.35 5.79
CA ASN A 88 -20.98 -24.14 7.21
C ASN A 88 -19.49 -23.86 7.45
N SER A 89 -18.65 -24.11 6.45
CA SER A 89 -17.21 -23.81 6.49
C SER A 89 -16.65 -23.60 5.09
N LEU A 90 -15.67 -22.71 4.97
CA LEU A 90 -14.89 -22.47 3.76
C LEU A 90 -13.39 -22.60 4.08
N THR A 91 -12.60 -23.08 3.12
CA THR A 91 -11.14 -23.21 3.26
C THR A 91 -10.46 -22.70 2.01
N ASP A 92 -9.52 -21.76 2.16
CA ASP A 92 -8.69 -21.20 1.08
C ASP A 92 -9.50 -20.79 -0.16
N GLU A 93 -10.60 -20.03 0.06
CA GLU A 93 -11.55 -19.69 -0.99
C GLU A 93 -11.12 -18.39 -1.70
N PRO A 94 -10.91 -18.39 -3.03
CA PRO A 94 -10.50 -17.19 -3.77
C PRO A 94 -11.59 -16.11 -3.80
N LEU A 95 -12.86 -16.48 -3.70
CA LEU A 95 -14.00 -15.59 -3.61
C LEU A 95 -14.99 -16.09 -2.54
N ALA A 96 -14.71 -15.74 -1.31
CA ALA A 96 -15.60 -16.01 -0.19
C ALA A 96 -16.65 -14.91 -0.06
N HIS A 97 -17.90 -15.34 0.17
CA HIS A 97 -19.03 -14.49 0.52
C HIS A 97 -19.35 -14.72 1.99
N ILE A 98 -19.23 -13.69 2.80
CA ILE A 98 -19.63 -13.77 4.21
C ILE A 98 -20.69 -12.72 4.51
N VAL A 99 -21.66 -13.10 5.34
CA VAL A 99 -22.70 -12.20 5.84
C VAL A 99 -22.45 -11.96 7.32
N VAL A 100 -22.48 -10.71 7.72
CA VAL A 100 -22.33 -10.25 9.10
C VAL A 100 -23.47 -9.30 9.46
N ALA A 101 -23.75 -9.12 10.76
CA ALA A 101 -24.67 -8.07 11.20
C ALA A 101 -24.13 -6.68 10.90
N ALA A 102 -24.98 -5.77 10.46
CA ALA A 102 -24.65 -4.37 10.37
C ALA A 102 -24.37 -3.81 11.78
N SER A 103 -23.24 -3.15 11.94
CA SER A 103 -22.76 -2.63 13.21
C SER A 103 -21.88 -1.41 12.96
N GLU A 104 -21.50 -0.72 14.01
CA GLU A 104 -20.51 0.36 13.92
C GLU A 104 -19.19 -0.13 13.34
N VAL A 105 -18.75 -1.34 13.72
CA VAL A 105 -17.55 -1.99 13.18
C VAL A 105 -17.72 -2.28 11.68
N ALA A 106 -18.86 -2.85 11.27
CA ALA A 106 -19.16 -3.10 9.86
C ALA A 106 -19.22 -1.79 9.05
N GLY A 107 -19.70 -0.70 9.64
CA GLY A 107 -19.74 0.63 9.01
C GLY A 107 -18.35 1.29 8.78
N ARG A 108 -17.28 0.75 9.40
CA ARG A 108 -15.90 1.20 9.23
C ARG A 108 -15.11 0.37 8.21
N LEU A 109 -15.73 -0.67 7.64
CA LEU A 109 -15.10 -1.48 6.59
C LEU A 109 -14.84 -0.63 5.35
N LYS A 110 -13.74 -0.94 4.69
CA LYS A 110 -13.36 -0.40 3.39
C LYS A 110 -12.71 -1.48 2.53
N LYS A 111 -12.54 -1.21 1.24
CA LYS A 111 -11.76 -2.08 0.36
C LYS A 111 -10.33 -2.15 0.90
N GLY A 112 -9.78 -3.34 1.00
CA GLY A 112 -8.50 -3.59 1.66
C GLY A 112 -8.59 -3.86 3.18
N SER A 113 -9.74 -3.70 3.85
CA SER A 113 -9.90 -4.19 5.23
C SER A 113 -9.56 -5.68 5.31
N VAL A 114 -9.00 -6.11 6.43
CA VAL A 114 -8.70 -7.52 6.69
C VAL A 114 -9.45 -8.00 7.93
N LEU A 115 -10.21 -9.08 7.74
CA LEU A 115 -10.87 -9.81 8.82
C LEU A 115 -10.00 -11.03 9.15
N TYR A 116 -9.74 -11.27 10.45
CA TYR A 116 -8.81 -12.33 10.84
C TYR A 116 -9.14 -12.95 12.20
N THR A 117 -8.72 -14.20 12.40
CA THR A 117 -8.73 -14.85 13.70
C THR A 117 -7.51 -14.43 14.53
N SER A 118 -7.59 -14.53 15.85
CA SER A 118 -6.46 -14.25 16.75
C SER A 118 -5.22 -15.06 16.37
N LYS A 119 -4.02 -14.46 16.42
CA LYS A 119 -2.68 -15.03 16.11
C LYS A 119 -2.27 -15.00 14.62
N ILE A 120 -2.56 -13.92 13.96
CA ILE A 120 -2.01 -13.61 12.63
C ILE A 120 -0.81 -12.66 12.77
N ASP A 121 0.20 -12.81 11.95
CA ASP A 121 1.31 -11.86 11.90
C ASP A 121 1.02 -10.69 10.93
N GLU A 122 1.73 -9.58 11.12
CA GLU A 122 1.55 -8.39 10.29
C GLU A 122 1.85 -8.62 8.81
N ARG A 123 2.74 -9.56 8.47
CA ARG A 123 3.07 -9.89 7.07
C ARG A 123 1.88 -10.56 6.37
N GLN A 124 1.17 -11.42 7.10
CA GLN A 124 -0.04 -12.05 6.58
C GLN A 124 -1.16 -11.03 6.39
N LEU A 125 -1.32 -10.09 7.35
CA LEU A 125 -2.26 -8.97 7.22
C LEU A 125 -1.92 -8.10 6.02
N LEU A 126 -0.65 -7.73 5.85
CA LEU A 126 -0.19 -6.92 4.74
C LEU A 126 -0.38 -7.62 3.39
N SER A 127 -0.08 -8.92 3.30
CA SER A 127 -0.32 -9.72 2.10
C SER A 127 -1.81 -9.79 1.73
N SER A 128 -2.68 -9.98 2.71
CA SER A 128 -4.13 -10.04 2.46
C SER A 128 -4.71 -8.68 2.06
N TYR A 129 -4.20 -7.60 2.64
CA TYR A 129 -4.51 -6.23 2.27
C TYR A 129 -4.10 -5.92 0.82
N THR A 130 -2.84 -6.20 0.46
CA THR A 130 -2.32 -5.97 -0.90
C THR A 130 -3.09 -6.77 -1.94
N ASP A 131 -3.35 -8.06 -1.69
CA ASP A 131 -4.15 -8.91 -2.57
C ASP A 131 -5.59 -8.36 -2.73
N ALA A 132 -6.18 -7.86 -1.64
CA ALA A 132 -7.52 -7.30 -1.66
C ALA A 132 -7.59 -6.00 -2.48
N LEU A 133 -6.64 -5.10 -2.31
CA LEU A 133 -6.56 -3.87 -3.10
C LEU A 133 -6.33 -4.17 -4.59
N TYR A 134 -5.43 -5.09 -4.91
CA TYR A 134 -5.17 -5.49 -6.29
C TYR A 134 -6.46 -6.02 -6.95
N THR A 135 -7.13 -6.97 -6.30
CA THR A 135 -8.38 -7.52 -6.83
C THR A 135 -9.45 -6.45 -6.95
N SER A 136 -9.62 -5.60 -5.94
CA SER A 136 -10.65 -4.58 -5.92
C SER A 136 -10.45 -3.50 -6.98
N PHE A 137 -9.24 -2.99 -7.14
CA PHE A 137 -8.98 -1.81 -7.99
C PHE A 137 -8.40 -2.17 -9.37
N VAL A 138 -7.68 -3.27 -9.50
CA VAL A 138 -7.04 -3.66 -10.76
C VAL A 138 -7.89 -4.70 -11.50
N GLU A 139 -8.22 -5.83 -10.85
CA GLU A 139 -8.94 -6.92 -11.52
C GLU A 139 -10.44 -6.65 -11.70
N MET A 140 -11.18 -6.35 -10.61
CA MET A 140 -12.64 -6.30 -10.65
C MET A 140 -13.20 -5.04 -11.31
N GLN A 141 -12.52 -3.91 -11.19
CA GLN A 141 -13.02 -2.65 -11.73
C GLN A 141 -12.52 -2.34 -13.14
N ASN A 142 -11.76 -3.25 -13.77
CA ASN A 142 -11.06 -2.95 -15.03
C ASN A 142 -10.42 -1.55 -15.01
N GLY A 143 -10.10 -1.08 -13.77
CA GLY A 143 -9.56 0.22 -13.45
C GLY A 143 -10.49 1.37 -13.81
N ASP A 144 -11.77 1.25 -13.61
CA ASP A 144 -12.68 2.40 -13.61
C ASP A 144 -12.36 3.28 -12.41
N MET A 145 -11.65 4.38 -12.69
CA MET A 145 -11.19 5.35 -11.69
C MET A 145 -12.25 6.40 -11.35
N SER A 146 -13.46 6.31 -11.92
CA SER A 146 -14.58 7.19 -11.57
C SER A 146 -15.22 6.84 -10.22
N ASN A 147 -14.77 5.75 -9.60
CA ASN A 147 -15.29 5.28 -8.33
C ASN A 147 -14.84 6.19 -7.18
N GLU A 148 -15.79 6.84 -6.51
CA GLU A 148 -15.53 7.73 -5.37
C GLU A 148 -14.80 7.08 -4.19
N ASP A 149 -14.84 5.75 -4.05
CA ASP A 149 -14.16 5.01 -2.98
C ASP A 149 -12.65 5.26 -3.00
N TYR A 150 -12.11 5.43 -4.18
CA TYR A 150 -10.72 5.70 -4.42
C TYR A 150 -10.27 7.10 -3.96
N LEU A 151 -11.12 8.10 -4.13
CA LEU A 151 -10.86 9.44 -3.63
C LEU A 151 -10.89 9.51 -2.09
N ARG A 152 -11.60 8.57 -1.45
CA ARG A 152 -11.69 8.45 0.02
C ARG A 152 -10.58 7.61 0.64
N ALA A 153 -9.76 6.95 -0.18
CA ALA A 153 -8.62 6.16 0.31
C ALA A 153 -7.65 7.03 1.13
N SER A 154 -6.96 6.44 2.10
CA SER A 154 -5.87 7.12 2.82
C SER A 154 -4.68 7.39 1.89
N LEU A 155 -3.72 8.20 2.32
CA LEU A 155 -2.46 8.35 1.57
C LEU A 155 -1.76 6.99 1.39
N GLU A 156 -1.71 6.16 2.43
CA GLU A 156 -1.13 4.81 2.38
C GLU A 156 -1.82 3.93 1.33
N ASP A 157 -3.15 3.88 1.36
CA ASP A 157 -3.92 3.09 0.39
C ASP A 157 -3.68 3.59 -1.04
N SER A 158 -3.63 4.93 -1.23
CA SER A 158 -3.41 5.53 -2.55
C SER A 158 -2.02 5.23 -3.10
N VAL A 159 -0.99 5.26 -2.25
CA VAL A 159 0.38 4.87 -2.62
C VAL A 159 0.45 3.39 -2.97
N GLU A 160 -0.21 2.53 -2.19
CA GLU A 160 -0.23 1.09 -2.47
C GLU A 160 -0.97 0.77 -3.77
N ILE A 161 -2.12 1.39 -4.01
CA ILE A 161 -2.86 1.26 -5.27
C ILE A 161 -2.00 1.72 -6.45
N LEU A 162 -1.31 2.87 -6.34
CA LEU A 162 -0.38 3.34 -7.36
C LEU A 162 0.74 2.32 -7.62
N ARG A 163 1.32 1.75 -6.57
CA ARG A 163 2.34 0.70 -6.68
C ARG A 163 1.84 -0.51 -7.46
N LEU A 164 0.63 -0.97 -7.17
CA LEU A 164 0.01 -2.11 -7.84
C LEU A 164 -0.25 -1.83 -9.32
N PHE A 165 -0.71 -0.64 -9.69
CA PHE A 165 -0.87 -0.25 -11.10
C PHE A 165 0.46 -0.12 -11.83
N LEU A 166 1.50 0.41 -11.18
CA LEU A 166 2.85 0.45 -11.75
C LEU A 166 3.42 -0.94 -11.99
N TRP A 167 3.13 -1.89 -11.09
CA TRP A 167 3.52 -3.29 -11.26
C TRP A 167 2.76 -3.94 -12.42
N ASP A 168 1.43 -3.83 -12.44
CA ASP A 168 0.59 -4.38 -13.51
C ASP A 168 0.96 -3.79 -14.89
N CYS A 169 1.24 -2.49 -14.94
CA CYS A 169 1.68 -1.83 -16.17
C CYS A 169 3.02 -2.41 -16.69
N ARG A 170 3.97 -2.73 -15.80
CA ARG A 170 5.23 -3.38 -16.18
C ARG A 170 5.01 -4.79 -16.72
N GLU A 171 4.17 -5.57 -16.06
CA GLU A 171 3.82 -6.93 -16.49
C GLU A 171 3.13 -6.92 -17.86
N ASN A 172 2.15 -6.04 -18.07
CA ASN A 172 1.45 -5.90 -19.35
C ASN A 172 2.38 -5.48 -20.48
N ARG A 173 3.33 -4.57 -20.23
CA ARG A 173 4.36 -4.20 -21.21
C ARG A 173 5.25 -5.38 -21.58
N GLN A 174 5.65 -6.19 -20.60
CA GLN A 174 6.48 -7.37 -20.83
C GLN A 174 5.73 -8.48 -21.56
N ASN A 175 4.45 -8.66 -21.26
CA ASN A 175 3.61 -9.71 -21.84
C ASN A 175 2.94 -9.32 -23.18
N GLY A 176 3.15 -8.10 -23.66
CA GLY A 176 2.72 -7.67 -24.98
C GLY A 176 1.27 -7.16 -25.09
N SER A 177 0.63 -6.82 -23.99
CA SER A 177 -0.72 -6.22 -23.97
C SER A 177 -0.64 -4.68 -24.02
N GLU A 178 -0.43 -4.14 -25.24
CA GLU A 178 -0.28 -2.69 -25.45
C GLU A 178 -1.54 -1.90 -25.07
N GLU A 179 -2.74 -2.43 -25.33
CA GLU A 179 -3.99 -1.74 -25.01
C GLU A 179 -4.17 -1.57 -23.50
N GLU A 180 -3.91 -2.61 -22.70
CA GLU A 180 -3.95 -2.54 -21.24
C GLU A 180 -2.85 -1.65 -20.68
N TYR A 181 -1.66 -1.72 -21.28
CA TYR A 181 -0.56 -0.83 -20.92
C TYR A 181 -0.95 0.65 -21.07
N GLN A 182 -1.54 1.04 -22.19
CA GLN A 182 -1.99 2.43 -22.42
C GLN A 182 -3.12 2.85 -21.48
N LYS A 183 -4.07 1.96 -21.21
CA LYS A 183 -5.10 2.20 -20.18
C LYS A 183 -4.48 2.47 -18.82
N ASN A 184 -3.53 1.65 -18.40
CA ASN A 184 -2.89 1.77 -17.10
C ASN A 184 -2.04 3.04 -16.99
N LEU A 185 -1.42 3.52 -18.07
CA LEU A 185 -0.70 4.79 -18.07
C LEU A 185 -1.61 5.99 -17.73
N ALA A 186 -2.83 6.04 -18.26
CA ALA A 186 -3.78 7.11 -17.95
C ALA A 186 -4.21 7.06 -16.48
N LYS A 187 -4.41 5.86 -15.93
CA LYS A 187 -4.76 5.65 -14.52
C LYS A 187 -3.61 6.04 -13.59
N ILE A 188 -2.38 5.65 -13.94
CA ILE A 188 -1.17 6.01 -13.18
C ILE A 188 -1.06 7.53 -13.08
N ALA A 189 -1.24 8.27 -14.18
CA ALA A 189 -1.18 9.73 -14.16
C ALA A 189 -2.21 10.34 -13.19
N HIS A 190 -3.45 9.83 -13.20
CA HIS A 190 -4.47 10.28 -12.27
C HIS A 190 -4.15 9.89 -10.81
N LEU A 191 -3.63 8.68 -10.58
CA LEU A 191 -3.18 8.22 -9.26
C LEU A 191 -2.04 9.07 -8.69
N GLU A 192 -1.09 9.46 -9.52
CA GLU A 192 -0.01 10.38 -9.13
C GLU A 192 -0.57 11.73 -8.65
N GLU A 193 -1.62 12.26 -9.30
CA GLU A 193 -2.30 13.48 -8.85
C GLU A 193 -2.98 13.29 -7.49
N VAL A 194 -3.68 12.18 -7.29
CA VAL A 194 -4.35 11.89 -6.01
C VAL A 194 -3.33 11.68 -4.88
N VAL A 195 -2.24 10.96 -5.15
CA VAL A 195 -1.15 10.78 -4.17
C VAL A 195 -0.51 12.12 -3.85
N ARG A 196 -0.26 12.98 -4.85
CA ARG A 196 0.25 14.33 -4.64
C ARG A 196 -0.63 15.14 -3.69
N ASP A 197 -1.93 15.22 -3.99
CA ASP A 197 -2.86 16.05 -3.22
C ASP A 197 -2.92 15.57 -1.76
N LYS A 198 -3.01 14.26 -1.56
CA LYS A 198 -3.00 13.67 -0.21
C LYS A 198 -1.66 13.82 0.51
N LEU A 199 -0.55 13.75 -0.21
CA LEU A 199 0.80 13.97 0.34
C LEU A 199 0.95 15.40 0.86
N LEU A 200 0.49 16.38 0.10
CA LEU A 200 0.55 17.78 0.51
C LEU A 200 -0.36 18.09 1.71
N GLU A 201 -1.44 17.34 1.87
CA GLU A 201 -2.38 17.47 2.98
C GLU A 201 -2.03 16.59 4.19
N ALA A 202 -1.06 15.67 4.05
CA ALA A 202 -0.67 14.77 5.13
C ALA A 202 -0.18 15.53 6.37
N ASP A 203 -0.45 15.00 7.55
CA ASP A 203 -0.01 15.61 8.80
C ASP A 203 1.51 15.51 8.94
N GLU A 204 2.12 14.42 8.46
CA GLU A 204 3.56 14.19 8.55
C GLU A 204 4.07 13.25 7.47
N VAL A 205 5.35 13.39 7.15
CA VAL A 205 6.14 12.44 6.36
C VAL A 205 7.53 12.26 6.95
N TYR A 206 8.16 11.15 6.63
CA TYR A 206 9.51 10.82 7.08
C TYR A 206 10.46 10.81 5.90
N VAL A 207 11.60 11.48 6.06
CA VAL A 207 12.59 11.69 5.01
C VAL A 207 13.97 11.23 5.46
N ILE A 208 14.70 10.58 4.59
CA ILE A 208 16.08 10.16 4.84
C ILE A 208 17.02 11.33 4.53
N TYR A 209 17.86 11.68 5.50
CA TYR A 209 18.89 12.72 5.40
C TYR A 209 20.28 12.11 5.52
N SER A 210 21.25 12.72 4.83
CA SER A 210 22.66 12.44 5.03
C SER A 210 23.13 13.03 6.36
N GLN A 211 23.74 12.24 7.22
CA GLN A 211 24.39 12.74 8.44
C GLN A 211 25.63 13.58 8.14
N LEU A 212 26.25 13.37 6.97
CA LEU A 212 27.49 14.05 6.59
C LEU A 212 27.23 15.47 6.10
N THR A 213 26.18 15.66 5.28
CA THR A 213 25.88 16.96 4.66
C THR A 213 24.74 17.70 5.36
N GLY A 214 23.89 16.98 6.10
CA GLY A 214 22.67 17.53 6.67
C GLY A 214 21.55 17.78 5.66
N GLU A 215 21.76 17.39 4.39
CA GLU A 215 20.82 17.53 3.28
C GLU A 215 20.00 16.24 3.08
N PRO A 216 18.83 16.29 2.39
CA PRO A 216 18.11 15.08 2.00
C PRO A 216 19.04 14.11 1.27
N TYR A 217 18.98 12.83 1.63
CA TYR A 217 19.81 11.82 1.00
C TYR A 217 19.30 11.53 -0.42
N MET A 218 20.16 11.69 -1.42
CA MET A 218 19.83 11.45 -2.81
C MET A 218 20.07 10.00 -3.19
N PHE A 219 19.01 9.33 -3.56
CA PHE A 219 19.05 8.01 -4.17
C PHE A 219 19.19 8.17 -5.67
N SER A 220 19.98 7.32 -6.29
CA SER A 220 20.10 7.30 -7.75
C SER A 220 19.35 6.08 -8.27
N LYS A 221 18.26 6.31 -9.01
CA LYS A 221 17.57 5.24 -9.72
C LYS A 221 17.98 5.26 -11.18
N THR A 222 18.54 4.14 -11.62
CA THR A 222 18.94 3.94 -13.02
C THR A 222 17.85 3.15 -13.73
N TYR A 223 17.38 3.64 -14.87
CA TYR A 223 16.44 2.95 -15.74
C TYR A 223 16.88 3.05 -17.19
N ASP A 224 16.51 2.01 -17.94
CA ASP A 224 16.68 1.99 -19.38
C ASP A 224 15.63 2.92 -20.01
N ARG A 225 16.07 3.86 -20.84
CA ARG A 225 15.18 4.76 -21.58
C ARG A 225 14.58 4.13 -22.83
N GLY A 226 14.84 2.84 -23.09
CA GLY A 226 14.35 2.16 -24.27
C GLY A 226 15.35 2.21 -25.45
N ASP A 227 14.88 2.34 -26.66
CA ASP A 227 15.57 2.03 -27.91
C ASP A 227 16.97 2.63 -28.14
N ASP A 228 17.38 3.61 -27.36
CA ASP A 228 18.66 4.31 -27.53
C ASP A 228 19.81 3.73 -26.67
N GLY A 229 19.53 2.74 -25.81
CA GLY A 229 20.55 2.08 -24.97
C GLY A 229 21.22 2.98 -23.92
N TYR A 230 20.65 4.15 -23.62
CA TYR A 230 21.15 5.04 -22.60
C TYR A 230 20.50 4.75 -21.23
N LEU A 231 21.37 4.54 -20.24
CA LEU A 231 20.95 4.48 -18.84
C LEU A 231 20.76 5.91 -18.32
N CYS A 232 19.58 6.23 -17.82
CA CYS A 232 19.31 7.47 -17.12
C CYS A 232 19.36 7.23 -15.62
N THR A 233 20.05 8.11 -14.92
CA THR A 233 20.13 8.09 -13.45
C THR A 233 19.54 9.37 -12.93
N ASP A 234 18.38 9.29 -12.29
CA ASP A 234 17.71 10.43 -11.69
C ASP A 234 17.99 10.47 -10.19
N PRO A 235 18.43 11.63 -9.65
CA PRO A 235 18.50 11.83 -8.21
C PRO A 235 17.10 11.97 -7.62
N LEU A 236 16.76 11.09 -6.70
CA LEU A 236 15.45 11.02 -6.03
C LEU A 236 15.65 11.12 -4.52
N ILE A 237 14.72 11.74 -3.82
CA ILE A 237 14.66 11.69 -2.35
C ILE A 237 13.65 10.61 -1.93
N HIS A 238 13.90 9.98 -0.79
CA HIS A 238 12.99 8.98 -0.25
C HIS A 238 12.08 9.60 0.80
N LEU A 239 10.77 9.48 0.59
CA LEU A 239 9.73 9.82 1.54
C LEU A 239 9.02 8.55 1.99
N SER A 240 8.71 8.50 3.28
CA SER A 240 7.86 7.45 3.83
C SER A 240 6.65 8.07 4.53
N THR A 241 5.51 7.44 4.37
CA THR A 241 4.35 7.70 5.21
C THR A 241 4.66 7.25 6.64
N SER A 242 3.94 7.78 7.61
CA SER A 242 4.16 7.49 9.04
C SER A 242 4.15 5.99 9.32
N ARG A 243 3.15 5.31 8.80
CA ARG A 243 2.98 3.88 9.00
C ARG A 243 4.10 3.06 8.37
N TRP A 244 4.45 3.33 7.10
CA TRP A 244 5.54 2.64 6.43
C TRP A 244 6.87 2.81 7.19
N TYR A 245 7.17 4.04 7.63
CA TYR A 245 8.35 4.30 8.43
C TYR A 245 8.35 3.50 9.73
N HIS A 246 7.26 3.51 10.49
CA HIS A 246 7.19 2.79 11.77
C HIS A 246 7.29 1.27 11.60
N HIS A 247 6.71 0.73 10.52
CA HIS A 247 6.81 -0.70 10.21
C HIS A 247 8.24 -1.14 9.86
N TYR A 248 8.98 -0.30 9.11
CA TYR A 248 10.36 -0.58 8.69
C TYR A 248 11.42 0.21 9.45
N LYS A 249 11.08 0.74 10.62
CA LYS A 249 11.93 1.65 11.40
C LYS A 249 13.34 1.13 11.62
N GLU A 250 13.49 -0.14 12.02
CA GLU A 250 14.80 -0.73 12.25
C GLU A 250 15.67 -0.74 10.98
N THR A 251 15.05 -0.98 9.83
CA THR A 251 15.73 -0.96 8.53
C THR A 251 16.21 0.46 8.19
N PHE A 252 15.36 1.46 8.40
CA PHE A 252 15.72 2.85 8.14
C PHE A 252 16.82 3.36 9.09
N ASP A 253 16.66 3.09 10.40
CA ASP A 253 17.60 3.57 11.42
C ASP A 253 18.96 2.86 11.35
N SER A 254 19.04 1.67 10.73
CA SER A 254 20.28 0.92 10.55
C SER A 254 21.13 1.37 9.34
N GLN A 255 20.62 2.25 8.49
CA GLN A 255 21.34 2.74 7.31
C GLN A 255 22.56 3.59 7.73
N PRO A 256 23.78 3.24 7.27
CA PRO A 256 24.98 3.96 7.68
C PRO A 256 25.00 5.39 7.11
N ASN A 257 25.46 6.33 7.94
CA ASN A 257 25.59 7.75 7.57
C ASN A 257 24.29 8.45 7.15
N THR A 258 23.14 7.89 7.56
CA THR A 258 21.83 8.50 7.34
C THR A 258 21.10 8.71 8.65
N GLN A 259 20.14 9.61 8.65
CA GLN A 259 19.18 9.82 9.74
C GLN A 259 17.81 10.07 9.12
N VAL A 260 16.78 9.58 9.77
CA VAL A 260 15.40 9.90 9.37
C VAL A 260 14.94 11.15 10.10
N ARG A 261 14.35 12.09 9.38
CA ARG A 261 13.71 13.27 9.94
C ARG A 261 12.22 13.26 9.60
N ARG A 262 11.44 13.62 10.57
CA ARG A 262 10.02 13.88 10.44
C ARG A 262 9.82 15.29 9.93
N ILE A 263 8.97 15.46 8.91
CA ILE A 263 8.45 16.75 8.46
C ILE A 263 6.97 16.75 8.81
N GLU A 264 6.59 17.68 9.64
CA GLU A 264 5.23 17.80 10.16
C GLU A 264 4.58 19.05 9.58
N ASN A 265 3.41 18.88 8.96
CA ASN A 265 2.60 19.98 8.54
C ASN A 265 1.99 20.69 9.76
N THR A 266 2.03 22.02 9.72
CA THR A 266 1.32 22.89 10.64
C THR A 266 -0.08 23.17 10.11
N GLU A 267 -0.84 24.00 10.81
CA GLU A 267 -2.24 24.35 10.41
C GLU A 267 -2.34 24.92 8.98
N ASP A 268 -1.29 25.58 8.49
CA ASP A 268 -1.20 26.13 7.12
C ASP A 268 -0.86 25.10 6.05
N LYS A 269 -0.48 23.89 6.44
CA LYS A 269 -0.12 22.76 5.56
C LYS A 269 0.95 23.04 4.49
N GLU A 270 1.84 23.99 4.76
CA GLU A 270 2.88 24.39 3.81
C GLU A 270 4.24 23.72 4.04
N ALA A 271 4.45 23.02 5.18
CA ALA A 271 5.76 22.48 5.53
C ALA A 271 6.25 21.40 4.55
N ILE A 272 5.40 20.43 4.20
CA ILE A 272 5.74 19.37 3.24
C ILE A 272 5.96 19.97 1.86
N LYS A 273 5.10 20.87 1.41
CA LYS A 273 5.21 21.56 0.12
C LYS A 273 6.51 22.38 0.01
N ASN A 274 6.84 23.16 1.04
CA ASN A 274 8.08 23.94 1.10
C ASN A 274 9.32 23.06 1.11
N PHE A 275 9.27 21.92 1.83
CA PHE A 275 10.33 20.92 1.81
C PHE A 275 10.54 20.36 0.40
N LEU A 276 9.48 19.94 -0.28
CA LEU A 276 9.54 19.39 -1.63
C LEU A 276 10.07 20.45 -2.63
N GLY A 277 9.58 21.67 -2.53
CA GLY A 277 10.10 22.79 -3.34
C GLY A 277 11.59 23.02 -3.14
N SER A 278 12.08 23.01 -1.90
CA SER A 278 13.50 23.11 -1.59
C SER A 278 14.29 21.92 -2.15
N ALA A 279 13.82 20.70 -1.93
CA ALA A 279 14.48 19.48 -2.40
C ALA A 279 14.62 19.47 -3.94
N PHE A 280 13.60 19.90 -4.66
CA PHE A 280 13.61 19.89 -6.13
C PHE A 280 14.36 21.05 -6.73
N TYR A 281 14.13 22.26 -6.26
CA TYR A 281 14.62 23.47 -6.92
C TYR A 281 15.93 24.01 -6.36
N LEU A 282 16.28 23.67 -5.11
CA LEU A 282 17.54 24.07 -4.51
C LEU A 282 18.55 22.91 -4.46
N ASN A 283 18.10 21.71 -4.15
CA ASN A 283 18.99 20.55 -3.97
C ASN A 283 19.07 19.66 -5.22
N GLY A 284 18.24 19.89 -6.23
CA GLY A 284 18.34 19.24 -7.55
C GLY A 284 17.75 17.83 -7.61
N ALA A 285 16.87 17.44 -6.68
CA ALA A 285 16.13 16.21 -6.81
C ALA A 285 15.14 16.29 -7.99
N LEU A 286 15.03 15.22 -8.77
CA LEU A 286 14.12 15.15 -9.92
C LEU A 286 12.77 14.49 -9.59
N GLY A 287 12.61 14.00 -8.37
CA GLY A 287 11.39 13.38 -7.88
C GLY A 287 11.56 12.73 -6.52
N ILE A 288 10.57 11.95 -6.16
CA ILE A 288 10.56 11.20 -4.91
C ILE A 288 10.42 9.69 -5.17
N ILE A 289 10.93 8.91 -4.23
CA ILE A 289 10.54 7.52 -4.02
C ILE A 289 9.58 7.54 -2.84
N MET A 290 8.38 6.99 -3.01
CA MET A 290 7.36 6.97 -1.97
C MET A 290 7.19 5.58 -1.40
N ASN A 291 7.51 5.41 -0.12
CA ASN A 291 7.48 4.14 0.62
C ASN A 291 8.43 3.08 0.07
N SER A 292 8.25 2.64 -1.17
CA SER A 292 9.06 1.59 -1.81
C SER A 292 9.69 2.08 -3.12
N ASP A 293 10.76 1.42 -3.54
CA ASP A 293 11.49 1.72 -4.80
C ASP A 293 10.62 1.63 -6.06
N ASP A 294 9.45 1.00 -5.94
CA ASP A 294 8.53 0.84 -7.06
C ASP A 294 7.71 2.09 -7.36
N VAL A 295 7.51 2.97 -6.37
CA VAL A 295 6.71 4.18 -6.51
C VAL A 295 7.63 5.39 -6.64
N CYS A 296 7.86 5.82 -7.89
CA CYS A 296 8.63 7.02 -8.19
C CYS A 296 7.73 8.07 -8.83
N ILE A 297 7.64 9.26 -8.21
CA ILE A 297 6.84 10.37 -8.69
C ILE A 297 7.77 11.52 -9.05
N LYS A 298 7.59 12.10 -10.25
CA LYS A 298 8.43 13.19 -10.74
C LYS A 298 8.14 14.49 -10.00
N ALA A 299 9.17 15.32 -9.81
CA ALA A 299 9.06 16.63 -9.16
C ALA A 299 7.98 17.52 -9.80
N GLN A 300 7.90 17.51 -11.13
CA GLN A 300 6.94 18.33 -11.91
C GLN A 300 5.47 17.99 -11.58
N SER A 301 5.21 16.74 -11.19
CA SER A 301 3.87 16.29 -10.79
C SER A 301 3.53 16.64 -9.33
N LEU A 302 4.50 17.06 -8.53
CA LEU A 302 4.35 17.27 -7.10
C LEU A 302 4.21 18.72 -6.69
N VAL A 303 5.10 19.57 -7.20
CA VAL A 303 5.17 21.00 -6.81
C VAL A 303 5.44 21.85 -8.03
N GLU A 304 4.67 22.92 -8.20
CA GLU A 304 4.93 23.89 -9.24
C GLU A 304 6.28 24.59 -9.02
N LYS A 305 6.96 24.89 -10.13
CA LYS A 305 8.23 25.61 -10.07
C LYS A 305 8.01 26.99 -9.46
N PRO A 306 8.72 27.34 -8.38
CA PRO A 306 8.63 28.68 -7.82
C PRO A 306 9.00 29.74 -8.85
N ASP A 307 8.31 30.88 -8.81
CA ASP A 307 8.68 32.05 -9.60
C ASP A 307 9.86 32.76 -8.94
N PHE A 308 11.05 32.55 -9.50
CA PHE A 308 12.29 33.19 -9.04
C PHE A 308 12.51 34.58 -9.65
N SER A 309 11.57 35.11 -10.44
CA SER A 309 11.75 36.41 -11.11
C SER A 309 11.88 37.60 -10.14
N ASN A 310 11.45 37.42 -8.90
CA ASN A 310 11.45 38.43 -7.86
C ASN A 310 12.58 38.29 -6.83
N LEU A 311 13.55 37.38 -7.06
CA LEU A 311 14.72 37.31 -6.18
C LEU A 311 15.60 38.55 -6.39
N PRO A 312 16.03 39.25 -5.33
CA PRO A 312 16.99 40.32 -5.46
C PRO A 312 18.33 39.78 -6.00
N GLU A 313 18.92 40.48 -6.98
CA GLU A 313 20.25 40.19 -7.53
C GLU A 313 21.34 40.24 -6.48
#